data_368e83f59a919ba8e8816e5d82315b25
#
_entry.id   368e83f59a919ba8e8816e5d82315b25
#
_cell.length_a   1.000
_cell.length_b   1.000
_cell.length_c   1.000
_cell.angle_alpha   90.00
_cell.angle_beta   90.00
_cell.angle_gamma   90.00
#
_symmetry.space_group_name_H-M   'P 1'
#
loop_
_entity.id
_entity.type
_entity.pdbx_description
1 polymer ?
#
loop_
_entity_poly.entity_id
_entity_poly.type
_entity_poly.pdbx_seq_one_letter_code
_entity_poly.pdbx_strand_id
1 'polypeptide(L)'
;MWKKYIWYNRALILSNLGFIKEDRLKKVLVLGCSGSGKSTFSIKLQKKTKLPLYHLDNIWWNADRTHISRDEFDASLADVVKRDTWIIDGDYSRTYENRIKACDTIFFLDYGEKVCMDGIIGRVGQERPDMPWTESELDPELVELVQNYEHKNKPKLMELFSKYPDKNVITFFNREEAEKWIAEAQPEV
;
A
#
# COMPACT_ATOMS: atom_id res chain seq x y z
N MET A 1 2.22 1.89 26.63
CA MET A 1 0.87 1.88 26.01
C MET A 1 0.86 1.19 24.63
N TRP A 2 1.94 1.23 23.84
CA TRP A 2 2.06 0.67 22.47
C TRP A 2 2.03 -0.87 22.38
N LYS A 3 2.57 -1.60 23.36
CA LYS A 3 2.54 -3.08 23.37
C LYS A 3 1.14 -3.69 23.44
N LYS A 4 0.15 -3.01 24.02
CA LYS A 4 -1.24 -3.50 24.12
C LYS A 4 -1.97 -3.46 22.77
N TYR A 5 -1.65 -2.49 21.91
CA TYR A 5 -2.25 -2.37 20.57
C TYR A 5 -1.77 -3.47 19.60
N ILE A 6 -0.49 -3.85 19.71
CA ILE A 6 0.09 -4.93 18.88
C ILE A 6 -0.56 -6.28 19.20
N TRP A 7 -0.83 -6.56 20.49
CA TRP A 7 -1.47 -7.82 20.90
C TRP A 7 -2.96 -7.88 20.57
N TYR A 8 -3.67 -6.76 20.64
CA TYR A 8 -5.09 -6.70 20.31
C TYR A 8 -5.34 -6.95 18.82
N ASN A 9 -4.52 -6.38 17.96
CA ASN A 9 -4.59 -6.62 16.51
C ASN A 9 -4.16 -8.05 16.14
N ARG A 10 -3.15 -8.62 16.78
CA ARG A 10 -2.69 -9.99 16.47
C ARG A 10 -3.75 -11.05 16.81
N ALA A 11 -4.51 -10.87 17.88
CA ALA A 11 -5.62 -11.74 18.23
C ALA A 11 -6.83 -11.54 17.28
N LEU A 12 -7.09 -10.30 16.82
CA LEU A 12 -8.13 -10.01 15.81
C LEU A 12 -7.75 -10.53 14.42
N ILE A 13 -6.47 -10.48 14.04
CA ILE A 13 -5.96 -11.02 12.75
C ILE A 13 -6.15 -12.53 12.70
N LEU A 14 -5.89 -13.26 13.79
CA LEU A 14 -6.08 -14.71 13.84
C LEU A 14 -7.55 -15.12 13.93
N SER A 15 -8.43 -14.27 14.47
CA SER A 15 -9.88 -14.52 14.52
C SER A 15 -10.63 -14.00 13.29
N ASN A 16 -10.08 -13.04 12.55
CA ASN A 16 -10.63 -12.47 11.32
C ASN A 16 -9.97 -13.01 10.03
N LEU A 17 -9.11 -14.05 10.10
CA LEU A 17 -8.76 -14.88 8.94
C LEU A 17 -10.00 -15.64 8.39
N GLY A 18 -11.14 -15.58 9.10
CA GLY A 18 -12.41 -16.04 8.66
C GLY A 18 -13.23 -14.93 8.00
N PHE A 19 -13.19 -14.88 6.66
CA PHE A 19 -14.26 -14.29 5.85
C PHE A 19 -14.43 -12.75 5.92
N ILE A 20 -13.45 -11.98 5.42
CA ILE A 20 -13.85 -10.79 4.70
C ILE A 20 -14.46 -11.31 3.39
N LYS A 21 -15.79 -11.27 3.29
CA LYS A 21 -16.46 -11.53 2.02
C LYS A 21 -15.91 -10.53 1.02
N GLU A 22 -15.34 -11.00 -0.08
CA GLU A 22 -14.79 -10.17 -1.16
C GLU A 22 -15.80 -9.15 -1.68
N ASP A 23 -17.11 -9.42 -1.57
CA ASP A 23 -18.22 -8.50 -1.84
C ASP A 23 -18.17 -7.17 -1.06
N ARG A 24 -17.29 -7.04 -0.06
CA ARG A 24 -17.14 -5.82 0.72
C ARG A 24 -15.99 -4.92 0.28
N LEU A 25 -15.05 -5.43 -0.51
CA LEU A 25 -13.92 -4.63 -0.99
C LEU A 25 -14.37 -3.76 -2.17
N LYS A 26 -14.43 -2.46 -1.95
CA LYS A 26 -14.76 -1.49 -3.00
C LYS A 26 -13.64 -0.46 -3.19
N LYS A 27 -13.16 0.13 -2.10
CA LYS A 27 -12.18 1.21 -2.10
C LYS A 27 -10.99 0.81 -1.23
N VAL A 28 -9.99 0.23 -1.84
CA VAL A 28 -8.89 -0.43 -1.15
C VAL A 28 -7.60 0.37 -1.24
N LEU A 29 -6.95 0.62 -0.10
CA LEU A 29 -5.59 1.15 -0.04
C LEU A 29 -4.60 0.04 0.24
N VAL A 30 -3.45 0.08 -0.44
CA VAL A 30 -2.28 -0.75 -0.11
C VAL A 30 -1.13 0.17 0.27
N LEU A 31 -0.79 0.16 1.55
CA LEU A 31 0.19 1.05 2.17
C LEU A 31 1.38 0.26 2.73
N GLY A 32 2.51 0.94 2.93
CA GLY A 32 3.74 0.35 3.47
C GLY A 32 4.98 1.01 2.88
N CYS A 33 6.13 0.69 3.42
CA CYS A 33 7.42 1.21 2.99
C CYS A 33 7.74 0.88 1.52
N SER A 34 8.56 1.69 0.85
CA SER A 34 9.13 1.34 -0.45
C SER A 34 9.89 0.01 -0.35
N GLY A 35 9.77 -0.87 -1.35
CA GLY A 35 10.37 -2.22 -1.31
C GLY A 35 9.58 -3.27 -0.52
N SER A 36 8.50 -2.93 0.20
CA SER A 36 7.67 -3.91 0.90
C SER A 36 6.90 -4.86 -0.03
N GLY A 37 6.74 -4.50 -1.32
CA GLY A 37 6.01 -5.31 -2.30
C GLY A 37 4.55 -4.93 -2.48
N LYS A 38 4.19 -3.68 -2.15
CA LYS A 38 2.83 -3.12 -2.35
C LYS A 38 2.27 -3.41 -3.74
N SER A 39 3.03 -3.06 -4.77
CA SER A 39 2.57 -3.20 -6.16
C SER A 39 2.37 -4.67 -6.54
N THR A 40 3.25 -5.56 -6.09
CA THR A 40 3.08 -7.01 -6.28
C THR A 40 1.80 -7.52 -5.61
N PHE A 41 1.55 -7.10 -4.37
CA PHE A 41 0.33 -7.45 -3.63
C PHE A 41 -0.91 -6.88 -4.34
N SER A 42 -0.87 -5.61 -4.74
CA SER A 42 -1.97 -4.91 -5.43
C SER A 42 -2.36 -5.57 -6.75
N ILE A 43 -1.37 -6.01 -7.55
CA ILE A 43 -1.61 -6.75 -8.79
C ILE A 43 -2.28 -8.11 -8.52
N LYS A 44 -1.83 -8.84 -7.50
CA LYS A 44 -2.45 -10.10 -7.10
C LYS A 44 -3.89 -9.88 -6.61
N LEU A 45 -4.11 -8.84 -5.81
CA LEU A 45 -5.43 -8.45 -5.33
C LEU A 45 -6.35 -8.07 -6.50
N GLN A 46 -5.88 -7.25 -7.44
CA GLN A 46 -6.61 -6.90 -8.66
C GLN A 46 -7.04 -8.15 -9.46
N LYS A 47 -6.13 -9.11 -9.63
CA LYS A 47 -6.45 -10.36 -10.35
C LYS A 47 -7.58 -11.13 -9.71
N LYS A 48 -7.68 -11.10 -8.38
CA LYS A 48 -8.74 -11.77 -7.62
C LYS A 48 -10.05 -10.99 -7.63
N THR A 49 -10.01 -9.73 -7.23
CA THR A 49 -11.20 -8.89 -7.01
C THR A 49 -11.76 -8.25 -8.27
N LYS A 50 -10.96 -8.19 -9.34
CA LYS A 50 -11.25 -7.44 -10.59
C LYS A 50 -11.46 -5.93 -10.39
N LEU A 51 -11.15 -5.39 -9.20
CA LEU A 51 -11.20 -3.95 -8.95
C LEU A 51 -10.16 -3.20 -9.81
N PRO A 52 -10.47 -1.99 -10.29
CA PRO A 52 -9.50 -1.15 -10.98
C PRO A 52 -8.30 -0.83 -10.09
N LEU A 53 -7.07 -1.00 -10.58
CA LEU A 53 -5.84 -0.72 -9.86
C LEU A 53 -5.19 0.55 -10.38
N TYR A 54 -4.78 1.41 -9.46
CA TYR A 54 -4.09 2.67 -9.69
C TYR A 54 -2.79 2.70 -8.88
N HIS A 55 -1.65 2.58 -9.58
CA HIS A 55 -0.33 2.81 -9.02
C HIS A 55 -0.07 4.31 -8.99
N LEU A 56 0.15 4.91 -7.82
CA LEU A 56 0.40 6.35 -7.73
C LEU A 56 1.71 6.76 -8.40
N ASP A 57 2.68 5.86 -8.48
CA ASP A 57 3.92 6.12 -9.20
C ASP A 57 3.67 6.34 -10.69
N ASN A 58 2.75 5.60 -11.31
CA ASN A 58 2.34 5.82 -12.71
C ASN A 58 1.53 7.12 -12.93
N ILE A 59 0.94 7.68 -11.88
CA ILE A 59 0.27 8.99 -11.96
C ILE A 59 1.29 10.13 -11.78
N TRP A 60 2.28 9.94 -10.91
CA TRP A 60 3.26 10.95 -10.57
C TRP A 60 4.35 11.12 -11.62
N TRP A 61 4.88 10.00 -12.14
CA TRP A 61 6.06 9.98 -12.98
C TRP A 61 5.76 9.88 -14.47
N ASN A 62 6.55 10.59 -15.27
CA ASN A 62 6.62 10.45 -16.73
C ASN A 62 7.71 9.44 -17.12
N ALA A 63 7.64 8.91 -18.36
CA ALA A 63 8.62 7.96 -18.87
C ALA A 63 10.05 8.53 -19.00
N ASP A 64 10.20 9.85 -19.09
CA ASP A 64 11.48 10.56 -19.14
C ASP A 64 12.07 10.84 -17.74
N ARG A 65 11.50 10.25 -16.68
CA ARG A 65 11.87 10.45 -15.26
C ARG A 65 11.55 11.83 -14.70
N THR A 66 10.88 12.69 -15.43
CA THR A 66 10.25 13.88 -14.89
C THR A 66 8.96 13.52 -14.17
N HIS A 67 8.39 14.44 -13.45
CA HIS A 67 7.10 14.23 -12.79
C HIS A 67 6.14 15.38 -13.09
N ILE A 68 4.87 15.11 -12.95
CA ILE A 68 3.82 16.13 -13.05
C ILE A 68 3.88 17.09 -11.85
N SER A 69 3.18 18.21 -11.94
CA SER A 69 3.05 19.11 -10.79
C SER A 69 2.22 18.47 -9.66
N ARG A 70 2.37 19.02 -8.45
CA ARG A 70 1.58 18.58 -7.30
C ARG A 70 0.09 18.80 -7.50
N ASP A 71 -0.29 19.89 -8.15
CA ASP A 71 -1.70 20.22 -8.40
C ASP A 71 -2.33 19.25 -9.40
N GLU A 72 -1.60 18.89 -10.46
CA GLU A 72 -2.03 17.87 -11.44
C GLU A 72 -2.16 16.49 -10.79
N PHE A 73 -1.20 16.12 -9.93
CA PHE A 73 -1.28 14.87 -9.18
C PHE A 73 -2.48 14.85 -8.24
N ASP A 74 -2.73 15.94 -7.50
CA ASP A 74 -3.85 16.04 -6.58
C ASP A 74 -5.20 15.98 -7.30
N ALA A 75 -5.31 16.65 -8.47
CA ALA A 75 -6.50 16.59 -9.31
C ALA A 75 -6.74 15.15 -9.83
N SER A 76 -5.70 14.49 -10.36
CA SER A 76 -5.77 13.12 -10.84
C SER A 76 -6.18 12.14 -9.74
N LEU A 77 -5.56 12.28 -8.55
CA LEU A 77 -5.88 11.46 -7.40
C LEU A 77 -7.32 11.68 -6.93
N ALA A 78 -7.78 12.95 -6.88
CA ALA A 78 -9.15 13.28 -6.50
C ALA A 78 -10.18 12.64 -7.43
N ASP A 79 -9.89 12.55 -8.73
CA ASP A 79 -10.77 11.90 -9.70
C ASP A 79 -10.80 10.38 -9.53
N VAL A 80 -9.67 9.76 -9.17
CA VAL A 80 -9.65 8.33 -8.82
C VAL A 80 -10.46 8.06 -7.56
N VAL A 81 -10.26 8.85 -6.52
CA VAL A 81 -10.91 8.68 -5.19
C VAL A 81 -12.43 8.84 -5.26
N LYS A 82 -12.97 9.66 -6.19
CA LYS A 82 -14.42 9.81 -6.41
C LYS A 82 -15.07 8.57 -7.00
N ARG A 83 -14.33 7.69 -7.66
CA ARG A 83 -14.89 6.47 -8.30
C ARG A 83 -15.48 5.53 -7.24
N ASP A 84 -16.44 4.72 -7.65
CA ASP A 84 -17.12 3.79 -6.75
C ASP A 84 -16.23 2.65 -6.27
N THR A 85 -15.28 2.24 -7.10
CA THR A 85 -14.39 1.11 -6.81
C THR A 85 -12.97 1.38 -7.27
N TRP A 86 -11.99 0.98 -6.46
CA TRP A 86 -10.56 1.08 -6.79
C TRP A 86 -9.66 0.33 -5.80
N ILE A 87 -8.48 -0.03 -6.28
CA ILE A 87 -7.30 -0.31 -5.48
C ILE A 87 -6.30 0.81 -5.77
N ILE A 88 -5.80 1.48 -4.75
CA ILE A 88 -4.75 2.49 -4.87
C ILE A 88 -3.54 2.01 -4.07
N ASP A 89 -2.37 1.95 -4.69
CA ASP A 89 -1.10 1.75 -3.99
C ASP A 89 -0.15 2.93 -4.18
N GLY A 90 0.83 3.02 -3.29
CA GLY A 90 1.83 4.07 -3.26
C GLY A 90 1.88 4.79 -1.92
N ASP A 91 3.09 5.20 -1.49
CA ASP A 91 3.28 5.78 -0.17
C ASP A 91 2.76 7.22 -0.10
N TYR A 92 3.26 8.16 -0.85
CA TYR A 92 2.80 9.57 -0.97
C TYR A 92 2.15 10.14 0.30
N SER A 93 2.92 10.27 1.37
CA SER A 93 2.44 10.57 2.73
C SER A 93 1.57 11.84 2.85
N ARG A 94 1.76 12.82 1.96
CA ARG A 94 0.97 14.05 1.89
C ARG A 94 -0.51 13.78 1.60
N THR A 95 -0.82 12.67 0.93
CA THR A 95 -2.19 12.32 0.50
C THR A 95 -2.85 11.26 1.38
N TYR A 96 -2.19 10.75 2.41
CA TYR A 96 -2.70 9.68 3.26
C TYR A 96 -4.11 9.95 3.76
N GLU A 97 -4.33 11.10 4.39
CA GLU A 97 -5.61 11.38 5.02
C GLU A 97 -6.77 11.39 4.04
N ASN A 98 -6.59 11.99 2.85
CA ASN A 98 -7.63 12.07 1.83
C ASN A 98 -8.02 10.67 1.33
N ARG A 99 -7.03 9.79 1.12
CA ARG A 99 -7.26 8.42 0.67
C ARG A 99 -7.88 7.56 1.76
N ILE A 100 -7.41 7.68 3.01
CA ILE A 100 -7.92 6.94 4.17
C ILE A 100 -9.37 7.32 4.45
N LYS A 101 -9.75 8.60 4.36
CA LYS A 101 -11.16 9.03 4.50
C LYS A 101 -12.07 8.32 3.49
N ALA A 102 -11.60 8.12 2.27
CA ALA A 102 -12.41 7.60 1.18
C ALA A 102 -12.44 6.07 1.08
N CYS A 103 -11.46 5.37 1.64
CA CYS A 103 -11.38 3.91 1.55
C CYS A 103 -12.33 3.21 2.51
N ASP A 104 -12.60 1.93 2.25
CA ASP A 104 -13.23 1.00 3.20
C ASP A 104 -12.20 0.08 3.86
N THR A 105 -11.16 -0.31 3.12
CA THR A 105 -10.17 -1.29 3.57
C THR A 105 -8.75 -0.83 3.28
N ILE A 106 -7.85 -1.09 4.22
CA ILE A 106 -6.43 -0.79 4.13
C ILE A 106 -5.65 -2.07 4.35
N PHE A 107 -4.83 -2.45 3.38
CA PHE A 107 -3.80 -3.45 3.56
C PHE A 107 -2.48 -2.72 3.87
N PHE A 108 -1.97 -2.95 5.07
CA PHE A 108 -0.74 -2.33 5.54
C PHE A 108 0.40 -3.36 5.61
N LEU A 109 1.39 -3.21 4.71
CA LEU A 109 2.57 -4.07 4.66
C LEU A 109 3.64 -3.48 5.61
N ASP A 110 3.55 -3.84 6.89
CA ASP A 110 4.42 -3.35 7.97
C ASP A 110 5.67 -4.22 8.10
N TYR A 111 6.50 -4.23 7.05
CA TYR A 111 7.74 -4.99 7.04
C TYR A 111 8.90 -4.15 7.56
N GLY A 112 9.85 -4.78 8.26
CA GLY A 112 11.02 -4.10 8.79
C GLY A 112 11.93 -3.53 7.70
N GLU A 113 12.76 -2.54 8.06
CA GLU A 113 13.67 -1.83 7.18
C GLU A 113 14.49 -2.76 6.27
N LYS A 114 15.06 -3.84 6.84
CA LYS A 114 15.87 -4.80 6.07
C LYS A 114 15.10 -5.41 4.90
N VAL A 115 13.86 -5.84 5.11
CA VAL A 115 13.02 -6.46 4.06
C VAL A 115 12.71 -5.45 2.95
N CYS A 116 12.45 -4.19 3.34
CA CYS A 116 12.18 -3.10 2.41
C CYS A 116 13.44 -2.70 1.62
N MET A 117 14.59 -2.64 2.29
CA MET A 117 15.88 -2.38 1.66
C MET A 117 16.24 -3.47 0.64
N ASP A 118 16.15 -4.74 1.03
CA ASP A 118 16.36 -5.87 0.11
C ASP A 118 15.39 -5.79 -1.10
N GLY A 119 14.17 -5.29 -0.87
CA GLY A 119 13.16 -5.09 -1.92
C GLY A 119 13.50 -3.97 -2.90
N ILE A 120 14.06 -2.83 -2.46
CA ILE A 120 14.47 -1.76 -3.38
C ILE A 120 15.75 -2.10 -4.13
N ILE A 121 16.68 -2.84 -3.51
CA ILE A 121 17.90 -3.33 -4.18
C ILE A 121 17.52 -4.34 -5.28
N GLY A 122 16.65 -5.30 -4.96
CA GLY A 122 16.30 -6.39 -5.87
C GLY A 122 15.52 -5.97 -7.12
N ARG A 123 14.98 -4.72 -7.16
CA ARG A 123 14.23 -4.22 -8.33
C ARG A 123 15.10 -3.45 -9.33
N VAL A 124 16.34 -3.11 -8.97
CA VAL A 124 17.27 -2.44 -9.90
C VAL A 124 17.47 -3.31 -11.13
N GLY A 125 17.33 -2.71 -12.31
CA GLY A 125 17.42 -3.42 -13.60
C GLY A 125 16.17 -4.22 -13.98
N GLN A 126 15.09 -4.19 -13.17
CA GLN A 126 13.86 -4.91 -13.47
C GLN A 126 12.80 -3.99 -14.05
N GLU A 127 12.14 -4.41 -15.13
CA GLU A 127 10.91 -3.76 -15.60
C GLU A 127 9.76 -4.02 -14.63
N ARG A 128 8.98 -2.98 -14.37
CA ARG A 128 7.86 -3.04 -13.42
C ARG A 128 6.61 -2.35 -13.96
N PRO A 129 5.42 -2.92 -13.74
CA PRO A 129 4.18 -2.33 -14.25
C PRO A 129 3.74 -1.06 -13.50
N ASP A 130 4.29 -0.82 -12.31
CA ASP A 130 3.99 0.33 -11.44
C ASP A 130 4.94 1.51 -11.65
N MET A 131 5.91 1.41 -12.59
CA MET A 131 6.88 2.46 -12.88
C MET A 131 7.08 2.58 -14.40
N PRO A 132 7.04 3.80 -14.97
CA PRO A 132 7.14 3.97 -16.42
C PRO A 132 8.57 3.89 -16.99
N TRP A 133 9.56 3.61 -16.14
CA TRP A 133 10.96 3.34 -16.57
C TRP A 133 11.61 2.26 -15.73
N THR A 134 12.73 1.73 -16.19
CA THR A 134 13.55 0.80 -15.42
C THR A 134 14.62 1.56 -14.63
N GLU A 135 14.73 1.30 -13.34
CA GLU A 135 15.77 1.86 -12.45
C GLU A 135 17.12 1.20 -12.80
N SER A 136 18.08 1.96 -13.30
CA SER A 136 19.41 1.46 -13.66
C SER A 136 20.38 1.34 -12.48
N GLU A 137 20.12 2.06 -11.41
CA GLU A 137 20.91 2.11 -10.19
C GLU A 137 20.01 2.37 -8.99
N LEU A 138 20.52 2.13 -7.80
CA LEU A 138 19.79 2.39 -6.56
C LEU A 138 19.79 3.88 -6.26
N ASP A 139 18.60 4.49 -6.19
CA ASP A 139 18.41 5.89 -5.88
C ASP A 139 18.73 6.17 -4.39
N PRO A 140 19.71 7.06 -4.08
CA PRO A 140 20.02 7.43 -2.69
C PRO A 140 18.84 8.04 -1.93
N GLU A 141 17.97 8.81 -2.59
CA GLU A 141 16.77 9.38 -1.95
C GLU A 141 15.80 8.28 -1.53
N LEU A 142 15.68 7.23 -2.33
CA LEU A 142 14.84 6.08 -2.00
C LEU A 142 15.42 5.28 -0.83
N VAL A 143 16.75 5.14 -0.75
CA VAL A 143 17.43 4.54 0.41
C VAL A 143 17.11 5.33 1.67
N GLU A 144 17.24 6.65 1.63
CA GLU A 144 16.91 7.53 2.77
C GLU A 144 15.43 7.41 3.17
N LEU A 145 14.52 7.33 2.21
CA LEU A 145 13.09 7.13 2.48
C LEU A 145 12.84 5.82 3.23
N VAL A 146 13.49 4.73 2.85
CA VAL A 146 13.35 3.42 3.52
C VAL A 146 13.91 3.49 4.94
N GLN A 147 15.11 4.02 5.13
CA GLN A 147 15.75 4.15 6.44
C GLN A 147 14.95 5.03 7.42
N ASN A 148 14.31 6.06 6.91
CA ASN A 148 13.53 6.98 7.74
C ASN A 148 12.04 6.57 7.90
N TYR A 149 11.57 5.53 7.22
CA TYR A 149 10.15 5.20 7.18
C TYR A 149 9.54 4.96 8.56
N GLU A 150 10.21 4.17 9.42
CA GLU A 150 9.77 3.85 10.77
C GLU A 150 9.58 5.08 11.66
N HIS A 151 10.34 6.14 11.41
CA HIS A 151 10.37 7.35 12.23
C HIS A 151 9.60 8.52 11.62
N LYS A 152 9.42 8.56 10.30
CA LYS A 152 8.77 9.68 9.59
C LYS A 152 7.36 9.34 9.09
N ASN A 153 7.20 8.25 8.34
CA ASN A 153 5.95 7.94 7.63
C ASN A 153 5.01 7.04 8.44
N LYS A 154 5.54 5.99 9.03
CA LYS A 154 4.76 5.04 9.82
C LYS A 154 4.03 5.68 11.01
N PRO A 155 4.63 6.60 11.81
CA PRO A 155 3.89 7.27 12.89
C PRO A 155 2.68 8.05 12.40
N LYS A 156 2.79 8.72 11.24
CA LYS A 156 1.65 9.44 10.62
C LYS A 156 0.51 8.49 10.24
N LEU A 157 0.85 7.32 9.70
CA LEU A 157 -0.16 6.29 9.39
C LEU A 157 -0.84 5.76 10.65
N MET A 158 -0.07 5.48 11.71
CA MET A 158 -0.62 5.01 12.98
C MET A 158 -1.58 6.04 13.60
N GLU A 159 -1.24 7.33 13.54
CA GLU A 159 -2.11 8.42 13.97
C GLU A 159 -3.41 8.44 13.17
N LEU A 160 -3.32 8.34 11.84
CA LEU A 160 -4.49 8.33 10.96
C LEU A 160 -5.36 7.07 11.17
N PHE A 161 -4.78 5.90 11.36
CA PHE A 161 -5.55 4.69 11.68
C PHE A 161 -6.30 4.84 13.01
N SER A 162 -5.69 5.51 13.99
CA SER A 162 -6.37 5.82 15.26
C SER A 162 -7.48 6.88 15.09
N LYS A 163 -7.29 7.83 14.17
CA LYS A 163 -8.26 8.89 13.86
C LYS A 163 -9.50 8.39 13.11
N TYR A 164 -9.33 7.33 12.31
CA TYR A 164 -10.39 6.72 11.49
C TYR A 164 -10.60 5.24 11.87
N PRO A 165 -11.13 4.96 13.08
CA PRO A 165 -11.27 3.59 13.60
C PRO A 165 -12.37 2.78 12.89
N ASP A 166 -13.18 3.42 12.06
CA ASP A 166 -14.20 2.81 11.21
C ASP A 166 -13.61 2.08 9.99
N LYS A 167 -12.33 2.32 9.67
CA LYS A 167 -11.66 1.68 8.54
C LYS A 167 -11.20 0.27 8.89
N ASN A 168 -11.40 -0.65 7.96
CA ASN A 168 -10.89 -2.00 8.11
C ASN A 168 -9.39 -2.01 7.79
N VAL A 169 -8.52 -2.14 8.80
CA VAL A 169 -7.06 -2.17 8.64
C VAL A 169 -6.55 -3.58 8.84
N ILE A 170 -5.98 -4.16 7.79
CA ILE A 170 -5.36 -5.48 7.78
C ILE A 170 -3.85 -5.28 7.67
N THR A 171 -3.11 -5.64 8.71
CA THR A 171 -1.65 -5.48 8.76
C THR A 171 -0.96 -6.82 8.57
N PHE A 172 0.01 -6.85 7.66
CA PHE A 172 0.92 -7.97 7.47
C PHE A 172 2.32 -7.59 7.93
N PHE A 173 2.94 -8.45 8.74
CA PHE A 173 4.26 -8.21 9.30
C PHE A 173 5.39 -8.88 8.50
N ASN A 174 5.05 -9.70 7.54
CA ASN A 174 5.97 -10.35 6.60
C ASN A 174 5.27 -10.71 5.29
N ARG A 175 6.07 -11.04 4.28
CA ARG A 175 5.56 -11.40 2.94
C ARG A 175 4.72 -12.68 2.95
N GLU A 176 5.07 -13.64 3.80
CA GLU A 176 4.38 -14.92 3.89
C GLU A 176 2.92 -14.75 4.35
N GLU A 177 2.66 -13.90 5.34
CA GLU A 177 1.31 -13.57 5.78
C GLU A 177 0.47 -12.95 4.66
N ALA A 178 1.04 -12.00 3.90
CA ALA A 178 0.35 -11.39 2.77
C ALA A 178 0.07 -12.37 1.63
N GLU A 179 1.03 -13.24 1.30
CA GLU A 179 0.87 -14.29 0.29
C GLU A 179 -0.20 -15.31 0.70
N LYS A 180 -0.17 -15.74 1.95
CA LYS A 180 -1.17 -16.65 2.50
C LYS A 180 -2.56 -16.05 2.41
N TRP A 181 -2.73 -14.79 2.82
CA TRP A 181 -4.01 -14.10 2.73
C TRP A 181 -4.52 -14.04 1.28
N ILE A 182 -3.66 -13.65 0.33
CA ILE A 182 -4.01 -13.63 -1.11
C ILE A 182 -4.38 -15.03 -1.61
N ALA A 183 -3.69 -16.09 -1.16
CA ALA A 183 -3.99 -17.45 -1.57
C ALA A 183 -5.36 -17.93 -1.06
N GLU A 184 -5.68 -17.63 0.19
CA GLU A 184 -6.89 -18.05 0.89
C GLU A 184 -8.12 -17.17 0.57
N ALA A 185 -7.94 -15.93 0.13
CA ALA A 185 -9.02 -15.08 -0.32
C ALA A 185 -9.76 -15.77 -1.48
N GLN A 186 -11.05 -16.12 -1.28
CA GLN A 186 -11.85 -16.81 -2.30
C GLN A 186 -12.62 -15.79 -3.13
N PRO A 187 -12.53 -15.81 -4.49
CA PRO A 187 -13.47 -15.07 -5.30
C PRO A 187 -14.85 -15.72 -5.11
N GLU A 188 -15.84 -14.96 -4.69
CA GLU A 188 -17.23 -15.41 -4.86
C GLU A 188 -17.54 -15.35 -6.37
N VAL A 189 -17.91 -16.47 -6.93
CA VAL A 189 -18.43 -16.66 -8.31
C VAL A 189 -19.88 -16.24 -8.34
#